data_bb33a50a8892259ad1fff0cdec238d92
#
_entry.id   bb33a50a8892259ad1fff0cdec238d92
#
_cell.length_a   1.000
_cell.length_b   1.000
_cell.length_c   1.000
_cell.angle_alpha   90.00
_cell.angle_beta   90.00
_cell.angle_gamma   90.00
#
_symmetry.space_group_name_H-M   'P 1'
#
loop_
_entity.id
_entity.type
_entity.pdbx_description
1 polymer ?
#
loop_
_entity_poly.entity_id
_entity_poly.type
_entity_poly.pdbx_seq_one_letter_code
_entity_poly.pdbx_strand_id
1 'polypeptide(L)'
;AGYYVYESWDDFKNDKAPLAFRIAHGNNDALSQAFPQFSHMQYSVYLQDEINVSERFKATVGVRFEVPVYPSISGNENKDFTEIFADHGGYKTSDMPKARLSVAPRVGFNWDMTGERKYILRGGTGVFNGRLPFVWLVSVAGNSNTIQNGLTLYRNEKGDNMPKFHTNVKDMLEDVYKGTYKGHDLAANTQPTILDKNLKMPSTWKSSLALDLKLPGDVNLNIEGIYNKDFNSVTVTKL
;
A
#
# COMPACT_ATOMS: atom_id res chain seq x y z
N ALA A 1 6.80 -2.92 20.06
CA ALA A 1 7.00 -4.39 20.14
C ALA A 1 8.44 -4.71 19.78
N GLY A 2 9.03 -5.74 20.40
CA GLY A 2 10.39 -6.16 20.14
C GLY A 2 10.55 -7.67 20.30
N TYR A 3 11.70 -8.17 19.83
CA TYR A 3 12.06 -9.58 19.98
C TYR A 3 13.58 -9.75 20.03
N TYR A 4 13.97 -10.86 20.65
CA TYR A 4 15.34 -11.35 20.65
C TYR A 4 15.37 -12.67 19.86
N VAL A 5 16.45 -12.90 19.13
CA VAL A 5 16.70 -14.15 18.41
C VAL A 5 17.98 -14.78 19.01
N TYR A 6 17.86 -15.99 19.50
CA TYR A 6 18.99 -16.77 20.04
C TYR A 6 19.30 -17.94 19.10
N GLU A 7 20.53 -18.42 19.13
CA GLU A 7 20.96 -19.58 18.35
C GLU A 7 20.34 -20.87 18.88
N SER A 8 20.20 -20.97 20.21
CA SER A 8 19.61 -22.12 20.89
C SER A 8 18.84 -21.70 22.14
N TRP A 9 18.00 -22.61 22.65
CA TRP A 9 17.35 -22.45 23.95
C TRP A 9 18.35 -22.43 25.12
N ASP A 10 19.48 -23.13 24.99
CA ASP A 10 20.52 -23.15 26.00
C ASP A 10 21.29 -21.82 26.03
N ASP A 11 21.44 -21.13 24.89
CA ASP A 11 22.04 -19.81 24.87
C ASP A 11 21.15 -18.78 25.59
N PHE A 12 19.82 -18.88 25.41
CA PHE A 12 18.89 -18.06 26.17
C PHE A 12 18.98 -18.33 27.68
N LYS A 13 18.99 -19.59 28.11
CA LYS A 13 19.07 -19.96 29.53
C LYS A 13 20.38 -19.52 30.18
N ASN A 14 21.47 -19.53 29.43
CA ASN A 14 22.79 -19.17 29.92
C ASN A 14 23.12 -17.67 29.72
N ASP A 15 22.12 -16.84 29.43
CA ASP A 15 22.23 -15.39 29.27
C ASP A 15 23.32 -14.97 28.24
N LYS A 16 23.49 -15.76 27.17
CA LYS A 16 24.38 -15.41 26.08
C LYS A 16 23.82 -14.27 25.24
N ALA A 17 24.68 -13.56 24.53
CA ALA A 17 24.30 -12.49 23.61
C ALA A 17 23.40 -13.04 22.48
N PRO A 18 22.20 -12.44 22.21
CA PRO A 18 21.33 -12.86 21.13
C PRO A 18 21.98 -12.64 19.76
N LEU A 19 21.57 -13.41 18.74
CA LEU A 19 21.99 -13.24 17.35
C LEU A 19 21.46 -11.94 16.75
N ALA A 20 20.23 -11.61 17.08
CA ALA A 20 19.57 -10.40 16.63
C ALA A 20 18.61 -9.88 17.71
N PHE A 21 18.47 -8.57 17.71
CA PHE A 21 17.52 -7.85 18.53
C PHE A 21 16.77 -6.85 17.66
N ARG A 22 15.46 -6.74 17.85
CA ARG A 22 14.66 -5.71 17.21
C ARG A 22 13.66 -5.13 18.20
N ILE A 23 13.50 -3.82 18.15
CA ILE A 23 12.46 -3.11 18.89
C ILE A 23 11.87 -2.00 18.03
N ALA A 24 10.56 -1.75 18.21
CA ALA A 24 9.90 -0.53 17.78
C ALA A 24 9.10 0.05 18.95
N HIS A 25 9.27 1.32 19.20
CA HIS A 25 8.65 2.04 20.33
C HIS A 25 8.22 3.45 19.92
N GLY A 26 7.31 4.05 20.67
CA GLY A 26 6.90 5.45 20.48
C GLY A 26 8.01 6.44 20.84
N ASN A 27 8.08 7.56 20.13
CA ASN A 27 9.11 8.57 20.36
C ASN A 27 8.86 9.44 21.59
N ASN A 28 7.58 9.77 21.85
CA ASN A 28 7.23 10.66 22.97
C ASN A 28 7.17 9.93 24.31
N ASP A 29 6.61 8.73 24.28
CA ASP A 29 6.56 7.82 25.41
C ASP A 29 6.85 6.41 24.88
N ALA A 30 7.98 5.85 25.27
CA ALA A 30 8.44 4.55 24.79
C ALA A 30 7.50 3.40 25.16
N LEU A 31 6.68 3.56 26.19
CA LEU A 31 5.68 2.57 26.60
C LEU A 31 4.32 2.79 25.94
N SER A 32 4.09 3.95 25.36
CA SER A 32 2.88 4.21 24.58
C SER A 32 2.97 3.54 23.21
N GLN A 33 1.84 3.07 22.72
CA GLN A 33 1.76 2.54 21.39
C GLN A 33 1.66 3.67 20.37
N ALA A 34 2.55 3.67 19.38
CA ALA A 34 2.42 4.58 18.25
C ALA A 34 1.34 4.05 17.29
N PHE A 35 0.35 4.88 17.01
CA PHE A 35 -0.70 4.60 16.04
C PHE A 35 -0.56 5.53 14.84
N PRO A 36 0.08 5.07 13.74
CA PRO A 36 0.09 5.84 12.52
C PRO A 36 -1.34 6.07 12.02
N GLN A 37 -1.69 7.31 11.79
CA GLN A 37 -3.02 7.70 11.34
C GLN A 37 -2.92 8.54 10.06
N PHE A 38 -3.86 8.35 9.17
CA PHE A 38 -4.04 9.18 8.00
C PHE A 38 -5.53 9.34 7.70
N SER A 39 -5.87 10.35 6.95
CA SER A 39 -7.22 10.55 6.43
C SER A 39 -7.23 10.30 4.92
N HIS A 40 -8.33 9.80 4.42
CA HIS A 40 -8.56 9.61 2.99
C HIS A 40 -9.99 9.99 2.65
N MET A 41 -10.15 10.77 1.60
CA MET A 41 -11.45 11.08 1.02
C MET A 41 -11.42 10.71 -0.46
N GLN A 42 -12.53 10.20 -0.96
CA GLN A 42 -12.68 9.93 -2.39
C GLN A 42 -14.04 10.42 -2.85
N TYR A 43 -14.02 11.35 -3.76
CA TYR A 43 -15.23 11.85 -4.43
C TYR A 43 -15.38 11.14 -5.75
N SER A 44 -16.59 10.68 -6.06
CA SER A 44 -16.85 10.07 -7.35
C SER A 44 -18.28 10.37 -7.81
N VAL A 45 -18.38 10.61 -9.11
CA VAL A 45 -19.66 10.74 -9.83
C VAL A 45 -19.61 9.82 -11.03
N TYR A 46 -20.68 9.15 -11.32
CA TYR A 46 -20.78 8.33 -12.53
C TYR A 46 -22.12 8.57 -13.23
N LEU A 47 -22.06 8.44 -14.54
CA LEU A 47 -23.22 8.41 -15.43
C LEU A 47 -23.17 7.14 -16.25
N GLN A 48 -24.26 6.42 -16.31
CA GLN A 48 -24.36 5.20 -17.10
C GLN A 48 -25.75 5.12 -17.70
N ASP A 49 -25.80 4.70 -18.96
CA ASP A 49 -27.03 4.42 -19.68
C ASP A 49 -27.01 3.01 -20.25
N GLU A 50 -28.16 2.37 -20.23
CA GLU A 50 -28.41 1.07 -20.80
C GLU A 50 -29.43 1.23 -21.94
N ILE A 51 -28.97 1.01 -23.16
CA ILE A 51 -29.71 1.27 -24.38
C ILE A 51 -30.17 -0.06 -24.96
N ASN A 52 -31.46 -0.29 -24.99
CA ASN A 52 -32.05 -1.40 -25.74
C ASN A 52 -32.14 -1.01 -27.21
N VAL A 53 -31.10 -1.29 -27.98
CA VAL A 53 -31.07 -0.96 -29.43
C VAL A 53 -32.07 -1.81 -30.21
N SER A 54 -32.29 -3.04 -29.77
CA SER A 54 -33.34 -3.94 -30.26
C SER A 54 -33.74 -4.92 -29.16
N GLU A 55 -34.73 -5.76 -29.42
CA GLU A 55 -35.11 -6.85 -28.49
C GLU A 55 -33.98 -7.84 -28.21
N ARG A 56 -32.99 -7.87 -29.10
CA ARG A 56 -31.86 -8.81 -29.04
C ARG A 56 -30.52 -8.18 -28.72
N PHE A 57 -30.42 -6.85 -28.85
CA PHE A 57 -29.16 -6.14 -28.66
C PHE A 57 -29.29 -5.03 -27.63
N LYS A 58 -28.51 -5.17 -26.56
CA LYS A 58 -28.40 -4.22 -25.47
C LYS A 58 -26.98 -3.66 -25.43
N ALA A 59 -26.84 -2.35 -25.35
CA ALA A 59 -25.58 -1.65 -25.15
C ALA A 59 -25.59 -0.92 -23.81
N THR A 60 -24.44 -0.86 -23.19
CA THR A 60 -24.22 -0.08 -21.97
C THR A 60 -23.09 0.89 -22.24
N VAL A 61 -23.29 2.17 -21.93
CA VAL A 61 -22.27 3.21 -22.03
C VAL A 61 -22.22 3.95 -20.71
N GLY A 62 -21.05 4.18 -20.20
CA GLY A 62 -20.89 4.88 -18.92
C GLY A 62 -19.56 5.58 -18.79
N VAL A 63 -19.52 6.54 -17.90
CA VAL A 63 -18.28 7.22 -17.50
C VAL A 63 -18.31 7.48 -16.00
N ARG A 64 -17.17 7.26 -15.36
CA ARG A 64 -16.97 7.56 -13.95
C ARG A 64 -15.83 8.57 -13.80
N PHE A 65 -16.08 9.56 -12.99
CA PHE A 65 -15.11 10.57 -12.57
C PHE A 65 -14.76 10.34 -11.11
N GLU A 66 -13.50 10.32 -10.78
CA GLU A 66 -13.01 10.05 -9.42
C GLU A 66 -11.88 11.01 -9.06
N VAL A 67 -11.95 11.54 -7.84
CA VAL A 67 -10.90 12.38 -7.27
C VAL A 67 -10.55 11.85 -5.88
N PRO A 68 -9.46 11.09 -5.72
CA PRO A 68 -8.93 10.74 -4.41
C PRO A 68 -8.24 11.96 -3.80
N VAL A 69 -8.46 12.20 -2.52
CA VAL A 69 -7.85 13.27 -1.75
C VAL A 69 -7.15 12.68 -0.53
N TYR A 70 -5.89 12.98 -0.41
CA TYR A 70 -5.04 12.57 0.70
C TYR A 70 -4.64 13.82 1.48
N PRO A 71 -5.31 14.14 2.62
CA PRO A 71 -4.90 15.26 3.45
C PRO A 71 -3.46 15.14 3.92
N SER A 72 -2.80 16.27 4.07
CA SER A 72 -1.41 16.31 4.53
C SER A 72 -1.26 15.67 5.91
N ILE A 73 -0.17 14.95 6.08
CA ILE A 73 0.30 14.41 7.36
C ILE A 73 1.47 15.25 7.91
N SER A 74 1.39 16.57 7.79
CA SER A 74 2.47 17.51 8.12
C SER A 74 3.10 17.30 9.51
N GLY A 75 2.35 16.77 10.48
CA GLY A 75 2.88 16.39 11.80
C GLY A 75 3.92 15.27 11.77
N ASN A 76 4.05 14.57 10.66
CA ASN A 76 4.99 13.46 10.47
C ASN A 76 6.18 13.86 9.56
N GLU A 77 6.46 15.14 9.40
CA GLU A 77 7.64 15.58 8.66
C GLU A 77 8.91 15.38 9.51
N ASN A 78 9.77 14.49 9.07
CA ASN A 78 11.11 14.36 9.59
C ASN A 78 12.00 15.42 8.94
N LYS A 79 12.36 16.47 9.69
CA LYS A 79 13.10 17.61 9.18
C LYS A 79 14.54 17.24 8.82
N ASP A 80 15.18 16.38 9.59
CA ASP A 80 16.53 15.91 9.33
C ASP A 80 16.60 15.16 7.99
N PHE A 81 15.60 14.30 7.74
CA PHE A 81 15.46 13.65 6.43
C PHE A 81 15.25 14.68 5.31
N THR A 82 14.36 15.65 5.50
CA THR A 82 14.06 16.69 4.51
C THR A 82 15.32 17.49 4.16
N GLU A 83 16.17 17.78 5.14
CA GLU A 83 17.42 18.53 4.97
C GLU A 83 18.47 17.72 4.21
N ILE A 84 18.66 16.45 4.57
CA ILE A 84 19.59 15.53 3.91
C ILE A 84 19.22 15.32 2.43
N PHE A 85 17.94 15.22 2.12
CA PHE A 85 17.43 14.95 0.76
C PHE A 85 16.99 16.20 -0.02
N ALA A 86 17.29 17.40 0.49
CA ALA A 86 16.94 18.66 -0.19
C ALA A 86 17.43 18.71 -1.65
N ASP A 87 18.69 18.30 -1.87
CA ASP A 87 19.34 18.29 -3.20
C ASP A 87 19.07 17.00 -4.00
N HIS A 88 18.33 16.05 -3.42
CA HIS A 88 18.02 14.74 -4.02
C HIS A 88 16.53 14.57 -4.33
N GLY A 89 15.94 15.58 -4.98
CA GLY A 89 14.53 15.54 -5.39
C GLY A 89 13.56 16.23 -4.43
N GLY A 90 14.03 16.74 -3.29
CA GLY A 90 13.24 17.52 -2.33
C GLY A 90 12.07 16.75 -1.73
N TYR A 91 12.24 15.44 -1.53
CA TYR A 91 11.22 14.58 -0.92
C TYR A 91 11.06 14.86 0.57
N LYS A 92 9.83 14.72 1.05
CA LYS A 92 9.47 14.85 2.47
C LYS A 92 8.72 13.64 2.95
N THR A 93 8.94 13.25 4.19
CA THR A 93 8.19 12.16 4.84
C THR A 93 6.71 12.50 5.09
N SER A 94 6.34 13.75 4.91
CA SER A 94 4.96 14.23 5.00
C SER A 94 4.26 14.34 3.64
N ASP A 95 4.94 14.04 2.54
CA ASP A 95 4.39 14.20 1.20
C ASP A 95 3.28 13.19 0.92
N MET A 96 2.20 13.71 0.33
CA MET A 96 1.06 12.93 -0.12
C MET A 96 0.76 13.19 -1.59
N PRO A 97 0.21 12.21 -2.32
CA PRO A 97 -0.17 12.40 -3.70
C PRO A 97 -1.19 13.53 -3.86
N LYS A 98 -0.98 14.38 -4.85
CA LYS A 98 -1.93 15.45 -5.18
C LYS A 98 -3.25 14.87 -5.65
N ALA A 99 -4.34 15.50 -5.24
CA ALA A 99 -5.66 15.20 -5.79
C ALA A 99 -5.66 15.37 -7.32
N ARG A 100 -6.09 14.35 -8.04
CA ARG A 100 -6.16 14.36 -9.50
C ARG A 100 -7.44 13.71 -9.97
N LEU A 101 -8.08 14.32 -10.95
CA LEU A 101 -9.23 13.75 -11.61
C LEU A 101 -8.81 12.53 -12.44
N SER A 102 -9.46 11.42 -12.19
CA SER A 102 -9.38 10.21 -13.00
C SER A 102 -10.70 9.99 -13.73
N VAL A 103 -10.63 9.65 -15.00
CA VAL A 103 -11.80 9.41 -15.85
C VAL A 103 -11.78 7.95 -16.29
N ALA A 104 -12.90 7.26 -16.10
CA ALA A 104 -13.06 5.83 -16.37
C ALA A 104 -14.27 5.58 -17.28
N PRO A 105 -14.10 5.74 -18.62
CA PRO A 105 -15.15 5.40 -19.59
C PRO A 105 -15.30 3.87 -19.67
N ARG A 106 -16.53 3.43 -19.94
CA ARG A 106 -16.90 2.02 -20.11
C ARG A 106 -17.95 1.87 -21.20
N VAL A 107 -17.78 0.85 -22.00
CA VAL A 107 -18.78 0.44 -23.00
C VAL A 107 -18.92 -1.08 -22.91
N GLY A 108 -20.14 -1.56 -23.00
CA GLY A 108 -20.44 -2.98 -23.02
C GLY A 108 -21.63 -3.27 -23.94
N PHE A 109 -21.74 -4.51 -24.34
CA PHE A 109 -22.88 -4.99 -25.12
C PHE A 109 -23.23 -6.43 -24.76
N ASN A 110 -24.48 -6.77 -25.04
CA ASN A 110 -25.00 -8.12 -24.99
C ASN A 110 -25.92 -8.31 -26.19
N TRP A 111 -25.62 -9.33 -26.99
CA TRP A 111 -26.36 -9.62 -28.23
C TRP A 111 -26.80 -11.07 -28.25
N ASP A 112 -28.11 -11.28 -28.21
CA ASP A 112 -28.74 -12.57 -28.52
C ASP A 112 -28.86 -12.72 -30.03
N MET A 113 -27.92 -13.45 -30.65
CA MET A 113 -27.85 -13.61 -32.10
C MET A 113 -29.04 -14.38 -32.69
N THR A 114 -29.65 -15.24 -31.89
CA THR A 114 -30.77 -16.11 -32.35
C THR A 114 -32.15 -15.64 -31.93
N GLY A 115 -32.21 -14.83 -30.89
CA GLY A 115 -33.47 -14.44 -30.23
C GLY A 115 -34.06 -15.51 -29.29
N GLU A 116 -33.44 -16.67 -29.20
CA GLU A 116 -33.79 -17.80 -28.34
C GLU A 116 -32.79 -18.04 -27.22
N ARG A 117 -31.84 -17.10 -27.07
CA ARG A 117 -30.73 -17.20 -26.13
C ARG A 117 -29.87 -18.47 -26.30
N LYS A 118 -29.80 -19.00 -27.51
CA LYS A 118 -28.94 -20.14 -27.86
C LYS A 118 -27.48 -19.70 -28.07
N TYR A 119 -27.31 -18.54 -28.71
CA TYR A 119 -26.01 -17.95 -28.99
C TYR A 119 -26.01 -16.50 -28.53
N ILE A 120 -25.24 -16.22 -27.46
CA ILE A 120 -25.12 -14.87 -26.92
C ILE A 120 -23.69 -14.40 -27.05
N LEU A 121 -23.50 -13.32 -27.79
CA LEU A 121 -22.22 -12.63 -27.87
C LEU A 121 -22.28 -11.44 -26.89
N ARG A 122 -21.37 -11.38 -25.95
CA ARG A 122 -21.24 -10.30 -25.00
C ARG A 122 -19.82 -9.81 -24.90
N GLY A 123 -19.65 -8.54 -24.64
CA GLY A 123 -18.31 -7.98 -24.49
C GLY A 123 -18.37 -6.59 -23.90
N GLY A 124 -17.18 -6.12 -23.54
CA GLY A 124 -17.04 -4.78 -23.02
C GLY A 124 -15.59 -4.32 -22.98
N THR A 125 -15.44 -3.04 -22.94
CA THR A 125 -14.16 -2.38 -22.79
C THR A 125 -14.28 -1.17 -21.88
N GLY A 126 -13.22 -0.85 -21.16
CA GLY A 126 -13.22 0.31 -20.29
C GLY A 126 -11.93 0.55 -19.56
N VAL A 127 -11.84 1.71 -18.97
CA VAL A 127 -10.75 2.10 -18.07
C VAL A 127 -11.19 1.89 -16.62
N PHE A 128 -10.33 1.28 -15.82
CA PHE A 128 -10.56 1.00 -14.42
C PHE A 128 -9.45 1.61 -13.58
N ASN A 129 -9.82 2.47 -12.65
CA ASN A 129 -8.88 3.09 -11.72
C ASN A 129 -8.83 2.27 -10.43
N GLY A 130 -7.61 1.98 -9.97
CA GLY A 130 -7.35 1.36 -8.68
C GLY A 130 -7.20 2.39 -7.56
N ARG A 131 -7.01 1.90 -6.35
CA ARG A 131 -6.66 2.71 -5.16
C ARG A 131 -5.26 2.38 -4.71
N LEU A 132 -4.61 3.32 -4.06
CA LEU A 132 -3.39 3.01 -3.32
C LEU A 132 -3.72 2.08 -2.15
N PRO A 133 -2.94 1.04 -1.92
CA PRO A 133 -3.05 0.25 -0.70
C PRO A 133 -2.86 1.14 0.54
N PHE A 134 -3.79 1.09 1.46
CA PHE A 134 -3.72 1.92 2.67
C PHE A 134 -2.52 1.60 3.56
N VAL A 135 -1.98 0.40 3.45
CA VAL A 135 -0.75 0.02 4.14
C VAL A 135 0.43 0.92 3.73
N TRP A 136 0.49 1.41 2.49
CA TRP A 136 1.55 2.33 2.08
C TRP A 136 1.39 3.70 2.74
N LEU A 137 0.16 4.20 2.88
CA LEU A 137 -0.13 5.45 3.57
C LEU A 137 0.21 5.36 5.06
N VAL A 138 -0.14 4.24 5.70
CA VAL A 138 0.25 3.96 7.08
C VAL A 138 1.77 3.86 7.22
N SER A 139 2.44 3.25 6.24
CA SER A 139 3.90 3.11 6.26
C SER A 139 4.62 4.46 6.13
N VAL A 140 4.07 5.40 5.36
CA VAL A 140 4.61 6.78 5.31
C VAL A 140 4.62 7.42 6.70
N ALA A 141 3.50 7.34 7.41
CA ALA A 141 3.40 7.87 8.76
C ALA A 141 4.27 7.07 9.76
N GLY A 142 4.17 5.73 9.70
CA GLY A 142 4.86 4.83 10.64
C GLY A 142 6.38 4.83 10.51
N ASN A 143 6.89 4.98 9.28
CA ASN A 143 8.32 4.93 8.99
C ASN A 143 8.97 6.33 8.88
N SER A 144 8.24 7.39 9.24
CA SER A 144 8.76 8.76 9.25
C SER A 144 9.79 9.01 10.35
N ASN A 145 9.88 8.15 11.34
CA ASN A 145 10.61 8.32 12.61
C ASN A 145 10.11 9.46 13.51
N THR A 146 9.00 10.10 13.18
CA THR A 146 8.45 11.18 14.00
C THR A 146 7.53 10.69 15.12
N ILE A 147 6.86 9.55 14.91
CA ILE A 147 5.92 8.98 15.89
C ILE A 147 6.45 7.73 16.58
N GLN A 148 7.27 6.96 15.89
CA GLN A 148 7.91 5.76 16.42
C GLN A 148 9.32 5.63 15.88
N ASN A 149 10.15 4.96 16.66
CA ASN A 149 11.49 4.56 16.28
C ASN A 149 11.62 3.04 16.24
N GLY A 150 12.46 2.56 15.33
CA GLY A 150 12.83 1.16 15.24
C GLY A 150 14.34 1.00 15.31
N LEU A 151 14.80 0.02 16.07
CA LEU A 151 16.20 -0.39 16.12
C LEU A 151 16.28 -1.87 15.79
N THR A 152 17.23 -2.22 14.91
CA THR A 152 17.61 -3.61 14.65
C THR A 152 19.11 -3.74 14.84
N LEU A 153 19.53 -4.64 15.70
CA LEU A 153 20.91 -4.95 15.96
C LEU A 153 21.18 -6.41 15.58
N TYR A 154 22.35 -6.64 15.01
CA TYR A 154 22.89 -7.97 14.77
C TYR A 154 24.16 -8.15 15.61
N ARG A 155 24.32 -9.33 16.19
CA ARG A 155 25.48 -9.65 17.03
C ARG A 155 26.79 -9.47 16.23
N ASN A 156 27.71 -8.67 16.76
CA ASN A 156 29.08 -8.63 16.28
C ASN A 156 29.88 -9.86 16.78
N GLU A 157 31.12 -10.02 16.33
CA GLU A 157 31.96 -11.16 16.70
C GLU A 157 32.18 -11.31 18.22
N LYS A 158 32.16 -10.20 18.96
CA LYS A 158 32.36 -10.18 20.42
C LYS A 158 31.05 -10.30 21.19
N GLY A 159 29.91 -9.99 20.56
CA GLY A 159 28.61 -9.97 21.20
C GLY A 159 28.36 -8.78 22.14
N ASP A 160 29.26 -7.84 22.20
CA ASP A 160 29.23 -6.69 23.13
C ASP A 160 28.27 -5.57 22.71
N ASN A 161 27.76 -5.64 21.47
CA ASN A 161 26.79 -4.69 20.93
C ASN A 161 25.33 -5.09 21.18
N MET A 162 25.09 -6.21 21.85
CA MET A 162 23.73 -6.75 22.04
C MET A 162 23.20 -6.45 23.45
N PRO A 163 21.93 -6.02 23.55
CA PRO A 163 21.29 -5.82 24.84
C PRO A 163 21.01 -7.15 25.51
N LYS A 164 21.04 -7.16 26.84
CA LYS A 164 20.59 -8.30 27.64
C LYS A 164 19.09 -8.50 27.51
N PHE A 165 18.64 -9.71 27.85
CA PHE A 165 17.22 -9.98 27.93
C PHE A 165 16.63 -9.30 29.16
N HIS A 166 15.56 -8.53 28.94
CA HIS A 166 14.78 -7.90 29.98
C HIS A 166 13.31 -8.29 29.86
N THR A 167 12.68 -8.59 30.96
CA THR A 167 11.22 -8.81 31.03
C THR A 167 10.45 -7.50 31.10
N ASN A 168 11.10 -6.42 31.50
CA ASN A 168 10.55 -5.10 31.59
C ASN A 168 11.04 -4.24 30.39
N VAL A 169 10.08 -3.64 29.68
CA VAL A 169 10.39 -2.81 28.50
C VAL A 169 11.20 -1.58 28.85
N LYS A 170 11.01 -1.00 30.04
CA LYS A 170 11.79 0.16 30.50
C LYS A 170 13.25 -0.17 30.65
N ASP A 171 13.55 -1.24 31.37
CA ASP A 171 14.92 -1.68 31.62
C ASP A 171 15.61 -2.06 30.29
N MET A 172 14.86 -2.67 29.38
CA MET A 172 15.35 -2.98 28.04
C MET A 172 15.71 -1.70 27.26
N LEU A 173 14.87 -0.65 27.30
CA LEU A 173 15.14 0.59 26.61
C LEU A 173 16.30 1.34 27.23
N GLU A 174 16.46 1.30 28.55
CA GLU A 174 17.60 1.89 29.26
C GLU A 174 18.91 1.21 28.88
N ASP A 175 18.90 -0.13 28.77
CA ASP A 175 20.07 -0.90 28.35
C ASP A 175 20.43 -0.62 26.88
N VAL A 176 19.44 -0.67 25.98
CA VAL A 176 19.66 -0.46 24.54
C VAL A 176 20.17 0.93 24.23
N TYR A 177 19.58 1.94 24.84
CA TYR A 177 19.89 3.35 24.55
C TYR A 177 20.76 4.00 25.64
N LYS A 178 21.15 3.27 26.66
CA LYS A 178 21.97 3.78 27.79
C LYS A 178 21.38 5.05 28.41
N GLY A 179 20.06 5.04 28.59
CA GLY A 179 19.33 6.17 29.14
C GLY A 179 19.02 7.32 28.16
N THR A 180 19.46 7.23 26.91
CA THR A 180 19.32 8.31 25.91
C THR A 180 18.29 8.05 24.83
N TYR A 181 17.32 7.16 25.06
CA TYR A 181 16.29 6.82 24.07
C TYR A 181 15.31 7.96 23.76
N LYS A 182 15.28 9.00 24.59
CA LYS A 182 14.54 10.23 24.31
C LYS A 182 15.44 11.20 23.56
N GLY A 183 15.01 11.62 22.36
CA GLY A 183 15.71 12.63 21.59
C GLY A 183 16.99 12.15 20.89
N HIS A 184 17.14 10.83 20.68
CA HIS A 184 18.23 10.37 19.82
C HIS A 184 17.99 10.76 18.37
N ASP A 185 19.04 10.73 17.57
CA ASP A 185 19.06 11.13 16.18
C ASP A 185 17.96 10.40 15.36
N LEU A 186 16.99 11.18 14.89
CA LEU A 186 15.84 10.68 14.12
C LEU A 186 16.23 10.28 12.69
N ALA A 187 17.36 10.75 12.19
CA ALA A 187 17.86 10.42 10.86
C ALA A 187 18.69 9.12 10.86
N ALA A 188 19.26 8.75 12.01
CA ALA A 188 20.08 7.56 12.10
C ALA A 188 19.26 6.28 11.91
N ASN A 189 19.71 5.41 11.00
CA ASN A 189 19.12 4.09 10.73
C ASN A 189 17.67 4.12 10.23
N THR A 190 17.22 5.21 9.63
CA THR A 190 15.87 5.30 9.09
C THR A 190 15.79 4.78 7.66
N GLN A 191 14.72 4.07 7.36
CA GLN A 191 14.30 3.78 5.99
C GLN A 191 12.89 4.34 5.82
N PRO A 192 12.74 5.66 5.68
CA PRO A 192 11.41 6.24 5.54
C PRO A 192 10.77 5.77 4.24
N THR A 193 9.47 5.56 4.32
CA THR A 193 8.64 5.34 3.15
C THR A 193 8.10 6.69 2.70
N ILE A 194 8.34 7.07 1.46
CA ILE A 194 7.86 8.33 0.88
C ILE A 194 6.99 8.06 -0.34
N LEU A 195 6.04 8.94 -0.57
CA LEU A 195 5.18 8.91 -1.74
C LEU A 195 5.50 10.11 -2.64
N ASP A 196 5.60 9.86 -3.93
CA ASP A 196 5.73 10.94 -4.89
C ASP A 196 4.43 11.77 -4.93
N LYS A 197 4.55 13.10 -4.79
CA LYS A 197 3.44 14.05 -4.94
C LYS A 197 2.73 13.93 -6.29
N ASN A 198 3.45 13.47 -7.30
CA ASN A 198 2.94 13.31 -8.65
C ASN A 198 2.45 11.90 -8.95
N LEU A 199 2.40 11.04 -7.94
CA LEU A 199 1.89 9.69 -8.08
C LEU A 199 0.49 9.69 -8.69
N LYS A 200 0.34 8.94 -9.77
CA LYS A 200 -0.96 8.69 -10.41
C LYS A 200 -1.54 7.40 -9.86
N MET A 201 -2.85 7.37 -9.68
CA MET A 201 -3.53 6.14 -9.30
C MET A 201 -3.31 5.07 -10.37
N PRO A 202 -3.14 3.81 -9.96
CA PRO A 202 -3.04 2.72 -10.91
C PRO A 202 -4.30 2.68 -11.78
N SER A 203 -4.12 2.50 -13.07
CA SER A 203 -5.22 2.43 -14.02
C SER A 203 -4.94 1.41 -15.09
N THR A 204 -5.96 0.65 -15.43
CA THR A 204 -5.89 -0.47 -16.37
C THR A 204 -7.02 -0.34 -17.39
N TRP A 205 -6.67 -0.47 -18.67
CA TRP A 205 -7.66 -0.72 -19.71
C TRP A 205 -7.94 -2.23 -19.75
N LYS A 206 -9.21 -2.59 -19.66
CA LYS A 206 -9.67 -3.98 -19.76
C LYS A 206 -10.67 -4.11 -20.90
N SER A 207 -10.53 -5.18 -21.66
CA SER A 207 -11.50 -5.58 -22.68
C SER A 207 -11.78 -7.07 -22.55
N SER A 208 -13.04 -7.45 -22.72
CA SER A 208 -13.43 -8.85 -22.83
C SER A 208 -14.44 -9.05 -23.95
N LEU A 209 -14.39 -10.24 -24.53
CA LEU A 209 -15.36 -10.72 -25.50
C LEU A 209 -15.67 -12.17 -25.15
N ALA A 210 -16.93 -12.48 -24.99
CA ALA A 210 -17.40 -13.83 -24.64
C ALA A 210 -18.52 -14.28 -25.55
N LEU A 211 -18.51 -15.56 -25.86
CA LEU A 211 -19.55 -16.26 -26.62
C LEU A 211 -20.14 -17.38 -25.76
N ASP A 212 -21.41 -17.27 -25.44
CA ASP A 212 -22.17 -18.29 -24.73
C ASP A 212 -22.97 -19.11 -25.74
N LEU A 213 -22.81 -20.43 -25.70
CA LEU A 213 -23.45 -21.37 -26.63
C LEU A 213 -24.25 -22.40 -25.85
N LYS A 214 -25.52 -22.58 -26.21
CA LYS A 214 -26.31 -23.76 -25.81
C LYS A 214 -26.22 -24.83 -26.86
N LEU A 215 -25.59 -25.93 -26.51
CA LEU A 215 -25.40 -27.10 -27.40
C LEU A 215 -26.51 -28.14 -27.12
N PRO A 216 -26.74 -29.10 -28.03
CA PRO A 216 -27.65 -30.22 -27.80
C PRO A 216 -27.26 -30.99 -26.52
N GLY A 217 -28.27 -31.55 -25.81
CA GLY A 217 -28.06 -32.31 -24.59
C GLY A 217 -27.84 -31.44 -23.34
N ASP A 218 -28.40 -30.20 -23.31
CA ASP A 218 -28.31 -29.23 -22.20
C ASP A 218 -26.88 -28.82 -21.82
N VAL A 219 -25.94 -28.94 -22.75
CA VAL A 219 -24.56 -28.52 -22.57
C VAL A 219 -24.45 -27.00 -22.81
N ASN A 220 -23.92 -26.27 -21.85
CA ASN A 220 -23.60 -24.85 -22.00
C ASN A 220 -22.10 -24.69 -22.16
N LEU A 221 -21.65 -24.05 -23.22
CA LEU A 221 -20.25 -23.72 -23.50
C LEU A 221 -20.07 -22.21 -23.47
N ASN A 222 -19.12 -21.76 -22.67
CA ASN A 222 -18.68 -20.36 -22.63
C ASN A 222 -17.24 -20.29 -23.12
N ILE A 223 -16.97 -19.38 -24.06
CA ILE A 223 -15.63 -19.06 -24.56
C ILE A 223 -15.42 -17.58 -24.31
N GLU A 224 -14.40 -17.21 -23.55
CA GLU A 224 -14.10 -15.82 -23.23
C GLU A 224 -12.63 -15.49 -23.50
N GLY A 225 -12.40 -14.36 -24.16
CA GLY A 225 -11.10 -13.72 -24.32
C GLY A 225 -11.03 -12.43 -23.49
N ILE A 226 -9.94 -12.25 -22.76
CA ILE A 226 -9.72 -11.07 -21.90
C ILE A 226 -8.38 -10.44 -22.29
N TYR A 227 -8.39 -9.11 -22.47
CA TYR A 227 -7.19 -8.31 -22.68
C TYR A 227 -7.09 -7.21 -21.62
N ASN A 228 -5.93 -7.10 -20.98
CA ASN A 228 -5.63 -6.07 -20.00
C ASN A 228 -4.35 -5.33 -20.39
N LYS A 229 -4.37 -3.99 -20.21
CA LYS A 229 -3.20 -3.13 -20.40
C LYS A 229 -3.16 -2.07 -19.31
N ASP A 230 -2.10 -2.07 -18.51
CA ASP A 230 -1.90 -1.05 -17.50
C ASP A 230 -1.39 0.24 -18.13
N PHE A 231 -2.04 1.35 -17.79
CA PHE A 231 -1.59 2.70 -18.16
C PHE A 231 -0.68 3.28 -17.10
N ASN A 232 -1.03 3.07 -15.83
CA ASN A 232 -0.22 3.47 -14.70
C ASN A 232 -0.10 2.28 -13.75
N SER A 233 1.12 1.93 -13.42
CA SER A 233 1.44 0.99 -12.35
C SER A 233 2.29 1.69 -11.31
N VAL A 234 2.12 1.30 -10.05
CA VAL A 234 2.94 1.83 -8.96
C VAL A 234 4.20 0.99 -8.85
N THR A 235 5.34 1.65 -8.88
CA THR A 235 6.63 1.02 -8.66
C THR A 235 7.26 1.56 -7.38
N VAL A 236 8.02 0.72 -6.70
CA VAL A 236 8.82 1.09 -5.53
C VAL A 236 10.28 1.13 -5.96
N THR A 237 10.93 2.24 -5.72
CA THR A 237 12.36 2.42 -6.00
C THR A 237 13.10 2.74 -4.70
N LYS A 238 14.33 2.32 -4.62
CA LYS A 238 15.27 2.73 -3.58
C LYS A 238 15.95 4.02 -4.03
N LEU A 239 15.91 5.03 -3.20
CA LEU A 239 16.66 6.28 -3.42
C LEU A 239 18.10 6.13 -2.98
#